data_2a8d0e2ee19f4207e3ac551f363baff1
#
_entry.id   2a8d0e2ee19f4207e3ac551f363baff1
#
_cell.length_a   1.000
_cell.length_b   1.000
_cell.length_c   1.000
_cell.angle_alpha   90.00
_cell.angle_beta   90.00
_cell.angle_gamma   90.00
#
_symmetry.space_group_name_H-M   'P 1'
#
loop_
_entity.id
_entity.type
_entity.pdbx_description
1 polymer ?
#
loop_
_entity_poly.entity_id
_entity_poly.type
_entity_poly.pdbx_seq_one_letter_code
_entity_poly.pdbx_strand_id
1 'polypeptide(L)'
;MTESLYPLRIAAAPISWGVCEVPGWGHMLDAHTVLAEMAALGLTATELGPPGYLPRDPGELRRLLETFGLTAVGGFLAAVLHRDRQDAVARAEDTAAQLAAAGAEVLVLAAATGFDGYDARPQLDGSEWSALVDTATAIRDVAAAHGLRTVLHPHVGTHVESAAEVERFLADSDLDICLDTGHLLIGGTDPVRLARRHAERIGHIHLKDVRGALADQVRAGKLDYSSAVCRGLYVPLGEGEVDIAALVHTARAAGYRGWYVLEQDTALRPGESARQASDDTGRSLRHLADIALAAAGI
;
A
#
# COMPACT_ATOMS: atom_id res chain seq x y z
N MET A 1 -17.02 -20.94 0.04
CA MET A 1 -16.25 -19.82 -0.55
C MET A 1 -17.29 -18.82 -0.99
N THR A 2 -17.41 -17.70 -0.31
CA THR A 2 -18.24 -16.57 -0.75
C THR A 2 -17.62 -16.02 -2.02
N GLU A 3 -18.33 -16.07 -3.15
CA GLU A 3 -17.91 -15.38 -4.37
C GLU A 3 -17.75 -13.88 -4.06
N SER A 4 -16.64 -13.29 -4.52
CA SER A 4 -16.42 -11.85 -4.42
C SER A 4 -17.58 -11.11 -5.10
N LEU A 5 -18.15 -10.12 -4.42
CA LEU A 5 -19.21 -9.26 -4.97
C LEU A 5 -18.72 -8.43 -6.17
N TYR A 6 -17.40 -8.40 -6.40
CA TYR A 6 -16.75 -7.55 -7.40
C TYR A 6 -16.02 -8.40 -8.44
N PRO A 7 -16.03 -8.02 -9.73
CA PRO A 7 -15.33 -8.73 -10.81
C PRO A 7 -13.79 -8.57 -10.74
N LEU A 8 -13.26 -7.69 -9.88
CA LEU A 8 -11.85 -7.51 -9.55
C LEU A 8 -11.54 -8.18 -8.20
N ARG A 9 -10.31 -8.64 -8.00
CA ARG A 9 -9.82 -9.06 -6.69
C ARG A 9 -9.54 -7.79 -5.86
N ILE A 10 -10.47 -7.41 -4.99
CA ILE A 10 -10.38 -6.19 -4.20
C ILE A 10 -10.13 -6.55 -2.73
N ALA A 11 -9.15 -5.89 -2.14
CA ALA A 11 -8.88 -5.88 -0.70
C ALA A 11 -8.88 -4.44 -0.19
N ALA A 12 -8.81 -4.26 1.11
CA ALA A 12 -8.56 -2.95 1.73
C ALA A 12 -7.46 -3.06 2.78
N ALA A 13 -6.83 -1.94 3.11
CA ALA A 13 -5.87 -1.87 4.20
C ALA A 13 -6.43 -1.06 5.39
N PRO A 14 -6.06 -1.42 6.63
CA PRO A 14 -6.54 -0.74 7.84
C PRO A 14 -6.24 0.76 7.91
N ILE A 15 -5.24 1.24 7.17
CA ILE A 15 -4.91 2.67 7.08
C ILE A 15 -6.11 3.51 6.61
N SER A 16 -7.02 2.95 5.83
CA SER A 16 -8.25 3.61 5.41
C SER A 16 -9.17 3.95 6.59
N TRP A 17 -9.02 3.26 7.71
CA TRP A 17 -9.71 3.52 8.98
C TRP A 17 -8.81 4.14 10.05
N GLY A 18 -7.76 4.85 9.64
CA GLY A 18 -6.89 5.60 10.55
C GLY A 18 -5.84 4.76 11.27
N VAL A 19 -5.63 3.52 10.86
CA VAL A 19 -4.64 2.63 11.49
C VAL A 19 -3.25 2.90 10.94
N CYS A 20 -2.46 3.62 11.71
CA CYS A 20 -1.08 4.00 11.37
C CYS A 20 -0.22 4.03 12.63
N GLU A 21 0.98 3.46 12.55
CA GLU A 21 1.93 3.42 13.67
C GLU A 21 2.72 4.71 13.87
N VAL A 22 2.64 5.65 12.95
CA VAL A 22 3.42 6.89 13.00
C VAL A 22 2.95 7.77 14.17
N PRO A 23 3.83 8.15 15.08
CA PRO A 23 3.47 8.98 16.23
C PRO A 23 2.81 10.30 15.81
N GLY A 24 1.66 10.60 16.42
CA GLY A 24 0.92 11.83 16.12
C GLY A 24 0.05 11.77 14.87
N TRP A 25 -0.04 10.63 14.21
CA TRP A 25 -0.90 10.45 13.02
C TRP A 25 -2.37 10.73 13.33
N GLY A 26 -2.89 10.16 14.41
CA GLY A 26 -4.28 10.33 14.80
C GLY A 26 -4.75 9.26 15.79
N HIS A 27 -6.08 9.10 15.90
CA HIS A 27 -6.71 8.07 16.70
C HIS A 27 -6.84 6.78 15.90
N MET A 28 -6.31 5.67 16.43
CA MET A 28 -6.48 4.34 15.84
C MET A 28 -7.76 3.68 16.36
N LEU A 29 -8.56 3.15 15.46
CA LEU A 29 -9.68 2.25 15.80
C LEU A 29 -9.14 0.85 16.11
N ASP A 30 -9.85 0.12 16.96
CA ASP A 30 -9.50 -1.25 17.27
C ASP A 30 -9.73 -2.20 16.08
N ALA A 31 -9.00 -3.33 16.08
CA ALA A 31 -9.01 -4.27 14.98
C ALA A 31 -10.39 -4.88 14.70
N HIS A 32 -11.17 -5.21 15.74
CA HIS A 32 -12.51 -5.77 15.56
C HIS A 32 -13.45 -4.79 14.87
N THR A 33 -13.40 -3.51 15.26
CA THR A 33 -14.17 -2.45 14.59
C THR A 33 -13.82 -2.35 13.12
N VAL A 34 -12.52 -2.27 12.77
CA VAL A 34 -12.08 -2.10 11.39
C VAL A 34 -12.43 -3.33 10.53
N LEU A 35 -12.18 -4.54 11.04
CA LEU A 35 -12.50 -5.77 10.30
C LEU A 35 -14.02 -5.95 10.12
N ALA A 36 -14.83 -5.56 11.10
CA ALA A 36 -16.29 -5.57 10.98
C ALA A 36 -16.78 -4.59 9.90
N GLU A 37 -16.22 -3.38 9.83
CA GLU A 37 -16.54 -2.40 8.80
C GLU A 37 -16.17 -2.90 7.40
N MET A 38 -14.99 -3.51 7.24
CA MET A 38 -14.58 -4.15 5.98
C MET A 38 -15.57 -5.23 5.55
N ALA A 39 -15.94 -6.12 6.47
CA ALA A 39 -16.91 -7.19 6.20
C ALA A 39 -18.30 -6.64 5.85
N ALA A 40 -18.77 -5.58 6.53
CA ALA A 40 -20.05 -4.93 6.26
C ALA A 40 -20.10 -4.30 4.85
N LEU A 41 -18.96 -3.86 4.32
CA LEU A 41 -18.81 -3.37 2.94
C LEU A 41 -18.72 -4.50 1.89
N GLY A 42 -18.74 -5.77 2.31
CA GLY A 42 -18.63 -6.94 1.42
C GLY A 42 -17.20 -7.26 0.97
N LEU A 43 -16.19 -6.69 1.62
CA LEU A 43 -14.81 -7.06 1.39
C LEU A 43 -14.56 -8.48 1.93
N THR A 44 -13.71 -9.23 1.23
CA THR A 44 -13.32 -10.61 1.58
C THR A 44 -11.83 -10.76 1.84
N ALA A 45 -11.08 -9.66 1.74
CA ALA A 45 -9.63 -9.66 1.86
C ALA A 45 -9.12 -8.34 2.45
N THR A 46 -8.00 -8.42 3.17
CA THR A 46 -7.33 -7.27 3.80
C THR A 46 -5.82 -7.42 3.79
N GLU A 47 -5.07 -6.30 3.78
CA GLU A 47 -3.70 -6.28 4.28
C GLU A 47 -3.67 -6.21 5.80
N LEU A 48 -2.52 -6.58 6.41
CA LEU A 48 -2.47 -6.77 7.87
C LEU A 48 -2.33 -5.47 8.68
N GLY A 49 -2.03 -4.36 8.02
CA GLY A 49 -1.70 -3.12 8.74
C GLY A 49 -0.36 -3.18 9.48
N PRO A 50 -0.10 -2.23 10.40
CA PRO A 50 1.19 -2.12 11.06
C PRO A 50 1.45 -3.24 12.06
N PRO A 51 2.74 -3.55 12.38
CA PRO A 51 3.11 -4.58 13.32
C PRO A 51 2.45 -4.42 14.70
N GLY A 52 1.77 -5.47 15.16
CA GLY A 52 1.10 -5.50 16.47
C GLY A 52 -0.32 -4.95 16.48
N TYR A 53 -0.84 -4.47 15.39
CA TYR A 53 -2.26 -4.10 15.25
C TYR A 53 -3.16 -5.36 15.24
N LEU A 54 -2.79 -6.36 14.46
CA LEU A 54 -3.42 -7.68 14.49
C LEU A 54 -2.58 -8.67 15.30
N PRO A 55 -3.17 -9.80 15.76
CA PRO A 55 -2.43 -10.82 16.51
C PRO A 55 -1.17 -11.30 15.79
N ARG A 56 -0.08 -11.45 16.55
CA ARG A 56 1.17 -11.98 16.00
C ARG A 56 1.17 -13.51 15.86
N ASP A 57 0.39 -14.20 16.70
CA ASP A 57 0.22 -15.66 16.55
C ASP A 57 -0.59 -15.95 15.28
N PRO A 58 -0.03 -16.74 14.35
CA PRO A 58 -0.70 -16.99 13.07
C PRO A 58 -2.05 -17.70 13.20
N GLY A 59 -2.21 -18.54 14.21
CA GLY A 59 -3.47 -19.23 14.47
C GLY A 59 -4.55 -18.29 14.99
N GLU A 60 -4.18 -17.36 15.88
CA GLU A 60 -5.09 -16.31 16.36
C GLU A 60 -5.46 -15.34 15.24
N LEU A 61 -4.49 -14.94 14.44
CA LEU A 61 -4.71 -14.06 13.29
C LEU A 61 -5.69 -14.68 12.29
N ARG A 62 -5.50 -15.94 11.90
CA ARG A 62 -6.42 -16.62 10.98
C ARG A 62 -7.83 -16.72 11.56
N ARG A 63 -7.97 -17.13 12.82
CA ARG A 63 -9.29 -17.20 13.48
C ARG A 63 -9.98 -15.84 13.54
N LEU A 64 -9.23 -14.78 13.81
CA LEU A 64 -9.77 -13.42 13.80
C LEU A 64 -10.28 -13.04 12.43
N LEU A 65 -9.48 -13.20 11.38
CA LEU A 65 -9.89 -12.89 10.01
C LEU A 65 -11.09 -13.75 9.55
N GLU A 66 -11.08 -15.06 9.85
CA GLU A 66 -12.18 -15.97 9.55
C GLU A 66 -13.50 -15.54 10.22
N THR A 67 -13.45 -14.97 11.44
CA THR A 67 -14.62 -14.44 12.15
C THR A 67 -15.35 -13.37 11.32
N PHE A 68 -14.61 -12.60 10.53
CA PHE A 68 -15.16 -11.54 9.66
C PHE A 68 -15.25 -11.97 8.19
N GLY A 69 -14.93 -13.22 7.85
CA GLY A 69 -14.93 -13.71 6.47
C GLY A 69 -13.84 -13.10 5.60
N LEU A 70 -12.75 -12.64 6.20
CA LEU A 70 -11.62 -12.01 5.53
C LEU A 70 -10.44 -12.97 5.38
N THR A 71 -9.62 -12.76 4.34
CA THR A 71 -8.33 -13.42 4.14
C THR A 71 -7.22 -12.37 4.08
N ALA A 72 -6.00 -12.73 4.54
CA ALA A 72 -4.83 -11.89 4.40
C ALA A 72 -4.31 -11.94 2.95
N VAL A 73 -3.91 -10.79 2.39
CA VAL A 73 -3.35 -10.72 1.04
C VAL A 73 -1.89 -10.27 1.03
N GLY A 74 -1.49 -9.47 1.98
CA GLY A 74 -0.14 -8.91 2.08
C GLY A 74 0.06 -8.17 3.39
N GLY A 75 1.25 -7.61 3.53
CA GLY A 75 1.58 -6.73 4.65
C GLY A 75 2.80 -5.88 4.34
N PHE A 76 2.83 -4.72 4.98
CA PHE A 76 3.81 -3.68 4.77
C PHE A 76 5.02 -3.85 5.71
N LEU A 77 6.22 -3.67 5.16
CA LEU A 77 7.47 -3.61 5.89
C LEU A 77 8.27 -2.37 5.46
N ALA A 78 8.35 -1.37 6.31
CA ALA A 78 9.31 -0.28 6.18
C ALA A 78 10.64 -0.70 6.81
N ALA A 79 11.72 -0.73 6.03
CA ALA A 79 13.06 -1.12 6.48
C ALA A 79 14.13 -0.19 5.94
N VAL A 80 15.17 0.06 6.74
CA VAL A 80 16.33 0.87 6.34
C VAL A 80 17.26 0.00 5.49
N LEU A 81 17.17 0.14 4.18
CA LEU A 81 17.83 -0.76 3.23
C LEU A 81 19.26 -0.34 2.86
N HIS A 82 19.59 0.96 2.93
CA HIS A 82 20.88 1.51 2.52
C HIS A 82 22.00 1.33 3.55
N ARG A 83 21.63 0.92 4.75
CA ARG A 83 22.53 0.59 5.87
C ARG A 83 21.85 -0.48 6.71
N ASP A 84 22.60 -1.12 7.59
CA ASP A 84 22.07 -2.12 8.54
C ASP A 84 21.29 -3.28 7.88
N ARG A 85 21.89 -3.82 6.80
CA ARG A 85 21.33 -4.96 6.03
C ARG A 85 20.92 -6.12 6.94
N GLN A 86 21.68 -6.40 8.00
CA GLN A 86 21.41 -7.54 8.86
C GLN A 86 20.09 -7.38 9.61
N ASP A 87 19.81 -6.19 10.17
CA ASP A 87 18.52 -5.91 10.83
C ASP A 87 17.37 -5.95 9.81
N ALA A 88 17.54 -5.31 8.67
CA ALA A 88 16.50 -5.28 7.63
C ALA A 88 16.10 -6.69 7.16
N VAL A 89 17.08 -7.57 6.95
CA VAL A 89 16.84 -8.97 6.53
C VAL A 89 16.22 -9.79 7.67
N ALA A 90 16.65 -9.61 8.91
CA ALA A 90 16.05 -10.32 10.06
C ALA A 90 14.59 -9.93 10.27
N ARG A 91 14.26 -8.63 10.16
CA ARG A 91 12.87 -8.15 10.23
C ARG A 91 12.03 -8.67 9.07
N ALA A 92 12.60 -8.78 7.90
CA ALA A 92 11.92 -9.35 6.73
C ALA A 92 11.63 -10.84 6.91
N GLU A 93 12.54 -11.62 7.51
CA GLU A 93 12.32 -13.03 7.84
C GLU A 93 11.13 -13.19 8.80
N ASP A 94 11.10 -12.42 9.90
CA ASP A 94 10.00 -12.46 10.86
C ASP A 94 8.65 -12.07 10.20
N THR A 95 8.67 -11.01 9.38
CA THR A 95 7.47 -10.55 8.68
C THR A 95 7.00 -11.58 7.65
N ALA A 96 7.93 -12.14 6.86
CA ALA A 96 7.60 -13.14 5.84
C ALA A 96 7.01 -14.41 6.47
N ALA A 97 7.60 -14.89 7.57
CA ALA A 97 7.08 -16.03 8.31
C ALA A 97 5.63 -15.78 8.81
N GLN A 98 5.35 -14.59 9.36
CA GLN A 98 4.01 -14.22 9.81
C GLN A 98 3.02 -14.14 8.65
N LEU A 99 3.38 -13.47 7.54
CA LEU A 99 2.54 -13.32 6.36
C LEU A 99 2.21 -14.68 5.74
N ALA A 100 3.22 -15.52 5.51
CA ALA A 100 3.03 -16.87 4.96
C ALA A 100 2.12 -17.73 5.83
N ALA A 101 2.32 -17.70 7.15
CA ALA A 101 1.50 -18.43 8.10
C ALA A 101 0.05 -17.90 8.16
N ALA A 102 -0.19 -16.62 7.84
CA ALA A 102 -1.52 -16.04 7.68
C ALA A 102 -2.17 -16.35 6.31
N GLY A 103 -1.42 -16.94 5.37
CA GLY A 103 -1.88 -17.24 4.02
C GLY A 103 -1.80 -16.06 3.06
N ALA A 104 -1.05 -15.02 3.39
CA ALA A 104 -0.80 -13.89 2.51
C ALA A 104 0.12 -14.27 1.34
N GLU A 105 0.07 -13.49 0.28
CA GLU A 105 0.82 -13.74 -0.97
C GLU A 105 1.96 -12.74 -1.19
N VAL A 106 1.90 -11.54 -0.55
CA VAL A 106 2.77 -10.41 -0.88
C VAL A 106 3.40 -9.77 0.36
N LEU A 107 4.71 -9.53 0.28
CA LEU A 107 5.45 -8.64 1.18
C LEU A 107 5.67 -7.29 0.47
N VAL A 108 5.07 -6.23 1.00
CA VAL A 108 5.17 -4.87 0.48
C VAL A 108 6.30 -4.15 1.20
N LEU A 109 7.42 -3.92 0.52
CA LEU A 109 8.67 -3.39 1.09
C LEU A 109 8.82 -1.90 0.77
N ALA A 110 9.04 -1.06 1.79
CA ALA A 110 9.40 0.34 1.61
C ALA A 110 10.81 0.65 2.12
N ALA A 111 11.53 1.48 1.35
CA ALA A 111 12.93 1.85 1.64
C ALA A 111 13.00 3.02 2.64
N ALA A 112 12.76 2.76 3.92
CA ALA A 112 12.74 3.76 4.97
C ALA A 112 14.07 4.52 5.09
N THR A 113 13.98 5.81 5.43
CA THR A 113 15.16 6.66 5.64
C THR A 113 15.87 6.41 6.96
N GLY A 114 15.17 5.86 7.94
CA GLY A 114 15.64 5.70 9.32
C GLY A 114 15.48 6.96 10.17
N PHE A 115 14.74 7.95 9.68
CA PHE A 115 14.30 9.12 10.45
C PHE A 115 12.81 9.02 10.77
N ASP A 116 12.38 9.69 11.82
CA ASP A 116 10.97 9.75 12.18
C ASP A 116 10.19 10.64 11.21
N GLY A 117 8.96 10.25 10.90
CA GLY A 117 8.07 10.97 9.99
C GLY A 117 8.42 10.81 8.51
N TYR A 118 7.91 11.72 7.69
CA TYR A 118 7.94 11.61 6.22
C TYR A 118 8.76 12.68 5.52
N ASP A 119 9.21 13.72 6.22
CA ASP A 119 9.76 14.92 5.58
C ASP A 119 11.30 14.95 5.56
N ALA A 120 11.96 14.05 6.32
CA ALA A 120 13.42 13.96 6.36
C ALA A 120 13.94 12.92 5.37
N ARG A 121 14.33 13.36 4.18
CA ARG A 121 14.81 12.51 3.08
C ARG A 121 16.22 12.93 2.62
N PRO A 122 17.29 12.47 3.28
CA PRO A 122 18.64 12.68 2.78
C PRO A 122 18.84 11.93 1.46
N GLN A 123 19.58 12.53 0.54
CA GLN A 123 19.95 11.86 -0.69
C GLN A 123 21.02 10.79 -0.40
N LEU A 124 20.85 9.62 -0.99
CA LEU A 124 21.83 8.53 -0.94
C LEU A 124 22.96 8.81 -1.93
N ASP A 125 24.17 8.50 -1.52
CA ASP A 125 25.29 8.40 -2.47
C ASP A 125 25.20 7.10 -3.30
N GLY A 126 26.16 6.89 -4.22
CA GLY A 126 26.15 5.72 -5.09
C GLY A 126 26.34 4.40 -4.34
N SER A 127 27.11 4.39 -3.26
CA SER A 127 27.36 3.19 -2.46
C SER A 127 26.16 2.84 -1.57
N GLU A 128 25.53 3.84 -0.98
CA GLU A 128 24.29 3.69 -0.20
C GLU A 128 23.14 3.19 -1.09
N TRP A 129 23.02 3.74 -2.31
CA TRP A 129 22.03 3.26 -3.27
C TRP A 129 22.25 1.80 -3.67
N SER A 130 23.49 1.40 -3.95
CA SER A 130 23.81 0.00 -4.24
C SER A 130 23.47 -0.92 -3.07
N ALA A 131 23.79 -0.49 -1.84
CA ALA A 131 23.43 -1.22 -0.62
C ALA A 131 21.90 -1.37 -0.45
N LEU A 132 21.11 -0.33 -0.82
CA LEU A 132 19.66 -0.40 -0.82
C LEU A 132 19.15 -1.48 -1.77
N VAL A 133 19.62 -1.51 -3.02
CA VAL A 133 19.22 -2.51 -4.03
C VAL A 133 19.62 -3.92 -3.61
N ASP A 134 20.86 -4.09 -3.12
CA ASP A 134 21.38 -5.39 -2.65
C ASP A 134 20.59 -5.91 -1.45
N THR A 135 20.19 -5.03 -0.54
CA THR A 135 19.39 -5.40 0.64
C THR A 135 17.96 -5.77 0.23
N ALA A 136 17.34 -5.00 -0.65
CA ALA A 136 16.02 -5.32 -1.20
C ALA A 136 16.01 -6.69 -1.90
N THR A 137 17.07 -7.00 -2.66
CA THR A 137 17.26 -8.31 -3.30
C THR A 137 17.35 -9.43 -2.26
N ALA A 138 18.12 -9.24 -1.19
CA ALA A 138 18.20 -10.24 -0.12
C ALA A 138 16.86 -10.46 0.59
N ILE A 139 16.09 -9.40 0.81
CA ILE A 139 14.73 -9.49 1.39
C ILE A 139 13.80 -10.26 0.45
N ARG A 140 13.86 -10.03 -0.86
CA ARG A 140 13.10 -10.82 -1.84
C ARG A 140 13.42 -12.31 -1.72
N ASP A 141 14.70 -12.68 -1.64
CA ASP A 141 15.12 -14.07 -1.58
C ASP A 141 14.63 -14.74 -0.27
N VAL A 142 14.67 -14.02 0.85
CA VAL A 142 14.11 -14.45 2.13
C VAL A 142 12.59 -14.66 2.02
N ALA A 143 11.85 -13.68 1.53
CA ALA A 143 10.40 -13.79 1.38
C ALA A 143 9.99 -14.91 0.41
N ALA A 144 10.75 -15.11 -0.67
CA ALA A 144 10.54 -16.20 -1.62
C ALA A 144 10.69 -17.58 -1.00
N ALA A 145 11.58 -17.75 -0.01
CA ALA A 145 11.71 -19.00 0.75
C ALA A 145 10.43 -19.33 1.57
N HIS A 146 9.64 -18.32 1.90
CA HIS A 146 8.32 -18.45 2.52
C HIS A 146 7.15 -18.51 1.52
N GLY A 147 7.44 -18.51 0.21
CA GLY A 147 6.42 -18.54 -0.86
C GLY A 147 5.78 -17.18 -1.13
N LEU A 148 6.34 -16.09 -0.66
CA LEU A 148 5.84 -14.74 -0.87
C LEU A 148 6.51 -14.06 -2.05
N ARG A 149 5.76 -13.21 -2.74
CA ARG A 149 6.30 -12.22 -3.68
C ARG A 149 6.67 -10.96 -2.90
N THR A 150 7.88 -10.44 -3.10
CA THR A 150 8.27 -9.12 -2.60
C THR A 150 8.06 -8.07 -3.70
N VAL A 151 7.46 -6.96 -3.33
CA VAL A 151 7.32 -5.77 -4.19
C VAL A 151 7.91 -4.56 -3.48
N LEU A 152 8.70 -3.74 -4.18
CA LEU A 152 9.08 -2.46 -3.62
C LEU A 152 7.92 -1.48 -3.77
N HIS A 153 7.62 -0.78 -2.70
CA HIS A 153 6.57 0.23 -2.63
C HIS A 153 7.21 1.63 -2.65
N PRO A 154 7.18 2.36 -3.78
CA PRO A 154 7.51 3.78 -3.79
C PRO A 154 6.56 4.53 -2.86
N HIS A 155 7.10 5.20 -1.85
CA HIS A 155 6.29 5.79 -0.78
C HIS A 155 6.83 7.17 -0.40
N VAL A 156 5.95 8.12 -0.13
CA VAL A 156 6.32 9.45 0.39
C VAL A 156 7.14 9.29 1.66
N GLY A 157 8.24 10.04 1.77
CA GLY A 157 9.13 10.00 2.93
C GLY A 157 10.13 8.84 2.92
N THR A 158 10.24 8.05 1.83
CA THR A 158 11.23 6.97 1.69
C THR A 158 12.32 7.33 0.68
N HIS A 159 13.34 6.48 0.55
CA HIS A 159 14.41 6.68 -0.46
C HIS A 159 13.99 6.36 -1.90
N VAL A 160 12.80 5.80 -2.10
CA VAL A 160 12.22 5.61 -3.44
C VAL A 160 10.84 6.28 -3.45
N GLU A 161 10.80 7.55 -3.81
CA GLU A 161 9.59 8.39 -3.84
C GLU A 161 9.45 9.12 -5.18
N SER A 162 10.48 9.89 -5.57
CA SER A 162 10.41 10.73 -6.76
C SER A 162 10.43 9.91 -8.05
N ALA A 163 9.91 10.50 -9.15
CA ALA A 163 9.94 9.85 -10.46
C ALA A 163 11.33 9.37 -10.88
N ALA A 164 12.37 10.14 -10.55
CA ALA A 164 13.76 9.77 -10.87
C ALA A 164 14.23 8.56 -10.05
N GLU A 165 13.87 8.48 -8.77
CA GLU A 165 14.22 7.36 -7.90
C GLU A 165 13.46 6.08 -8.29
N VAL A 166 12.18 6.19 -8.66
CA VAL A 166 11.38 5.06 -9.16
C VAL A 166 11.97 4.48 -10.44
N GLU A 167 12.28 5.32 -11.43
CA GLU A 167 12.89 4.87 -12.69
C GLU A 167 14.28 4.29 -12.45
N ARG A 168 15.07 4.88 -11.55
CA ARG A 168 16.38 4.36 -11.16
C ARG A 168 16.27 2.99 -10.51
N PHE A 169 15.33 2.81 -9.57
CA PHE A 169 15.13 1.51 -8.92
C PHE A 169 14.70 0.44 -9.92
N LEU A 170 13.82 0.76 -10.86
CA LEU A 170 13.40 -0.15 -11.92
C LEU A 170 14.55 -0.53 -12.87
N ALA A 171 15.50 0.39 -13.09
CA ALA A 171 16.67 0.12 -13.92
C ALA A 171 17.76 -0.69 -13.20
N ASP A 172 17.96 -0.46 -11.91
CA ASP A 172 19.05 -1.03 -11.11
C ASP A 172 18.64 -2.33 -10.39
N SER A 173 17.36 -2.71 -10.40
CA SER A 173 16.79 -3.86 -9.70
C SER A 173 15.87 -4.68 -10.59
N ASP A 174 15.74 -5.97 -10.31
CA ASP A 174 14.78 -6.89 -10.92
C ASP A 174 13.54 -7.12 -10.03
N LEU A 175 13.43 -6.46 -8.85
CA LEU A 175 12.26 -6.54 -8.01
C LEU A 175 11.04 -5.91 -8.69
N ASP A 176 9.89 -6.54 -8.52
CA ASP A 176 8.62 -5.95 -8.86
C ASP A 176 8.29 -4.76 -7.98
N ILE A 177 7.35 -3.93 -8.41
CA ILE A 177 6.86 -2.79 -7.63
C ILE A 177 5.42 -3.00 -7.18
N CYS A 178 5.10 -2.44 -6.02
CA CYS A 178 3.74 -2.07 -5.66
C CYS A 178 3.42 -0.74 -6.36
N LEU A 179 2.52 -0.77 -7.32
CA LEU A 179 2.06 0.44 -7.97
C LEU A 179 1.02 1.10 -7.06
N ASP A 180 1.47 2.04 -6.22
CA ASP A 180 0.58 2.88 -5.42
C ASP A 180 0.26 4.16 -6.17
N THR A 181 -1.00 4.35 -6.51
CA THR A 181 -1.42 5.46 -7.36
C THR A 181 -1.29 6.82 -6.70
N GLY A 182 -1.50 6.90 -5.39
CA GLY A 182 -1.40 8.15 -4.62
C GLY A 182 0.04 8.57 -4.38
N HIS A 183 0.86 7.68 -3.81
CA HIS A 183 2.26 7.98 -3.53
C HIS A 183 3.06 8.31 -4.80
N LEU A 184 2.82 7.57 -5.89
CA LEU A 184 3.44 7.86 -7.18
C LEU A 184 3.07 9.26 -7.69
N LEU A 185 1.78 9.63 -7.64
CA LEU A 185 1.36 10.95 -8.10
C LEU A 185 1.95 12.08 -7.23
N ILE A 186 1.98 11.90 -5.91
CA ILE A 186 2.61 12.86 -4.99
C ILE A 186 4.11 12.98 -5.29
N GLY A 187 4.81 11.86 -5.54
CA GLY A 187 6.23 11.83 -5.93
C GLY A 187 6.52 12.33 -7.35
N GLY A 188 5.48 12.70 -8.12
CA GLY A 188 5.62 13.25 -9.48
C GLY A 188 5.67 12.20 -10.59
N THR A 189 5.28 10.96 -10.30
CA THR A 189 5.14 9.88 -11.30
C THR A 189 3.67 9.75 -11.69
N ASP A 190 3.38 9.77 -12.99
CA ASP A 190 2.05 9.40 -13.51
C ASP A 190 1.88 7.87 -13.42
N PRO A 191 0.97 7.36 -12.58
CA PRO A 191 0.83 5.92 -12.35
C PRO A 191 0.33 5.17 -13.59
N VAL A 192 -0.49 5.78 -14.43
CA VAL A 192 -0.98 5.16 -15.67
C VAL A 192 0.14 5.02 -16.69
N ARG A 193 0.98 6.06 -16.81
CA ARG A 193 2.16 6.02 -17.68
C ARG A 193 3.17 4.99 -17.19
N LEU A 194 3.41 4.90 -15.88
CA LEU A 194 4.28 3.89 -15.29
C LEU A 194 3.75 2.48 -15.59
N ALA A 195 2.46 2.25 -15.39
CA ALA A 195 1.81 0.97 -15.68
C ALA A 195 1.94 0.55 -17.15
N ARG A 196 1.87 1.49 -18.08
CA ARG A 196 2.06 1.21 -19.51
C ARG A 196 3.50 0.85 -19.87
N ARG A 197 4.48 1.45 -19.20
CA ARG A 197 5.90 1.25 -19.51
C ARG A 197 6.51 0.02 -18.84
N HIS A 198 6.00 -0.34 -17.68
CA HIS A 198 6.58 -1.37 -16.81
C HIS A 198 5.52 -2.37 -16.31
N ALA A 199 4.57 -2.71 -17.18
CA ALA A 199 3.44 -3.58 -16.82
C ALA A 199 3.88 -4.92 -16.23
N GLU A 200 4.96 -5.48 -16.77
CA GLU A 200 5.55 -6.76 -16.34
C GLU A 200 6.20 -6.70 -14.95
N ARG A 201 6.48 -5.48 -14.47
CA ARG A 201 7.10 -5.21 -13.17
C ARG A 201 6.08 -4.87 -12.07
N ILE A 202 4.78 -4.88 -12.40
CA ILE A 202 3.72 -4.61 -11.41
C ILE A 202 3.38 -5.91 -10.70
N GLY A 203 3.83 -6.05 -9.47
CA GLY A 203 3.57 -7.21 -8.63
C GLY A 203 2.36 -7.06 -7.72
N HIS A 204 2.00 -5.82 -7.38
CA HIS A 204 0.89 -5.47 -6.49
C HIS A 204 0.37 -4.08 -6.82
N ILE A 205 -0.87 -3.76 -6.42
CA ILE A 205 -1.47 -2.45 -6.67
C ILE A 205 -2.18 -1.94 -5.42
N HIS A 206 -1.78 -0.74 -4.97
CA HIS A 206 -2.52 0.06 -4.02
C HIS A 206 -3.26 1.18 -4.76
N LEU A 207 -4.56 1.26 -4.55
CA LEU A 207 -5.41 2.27 -5.17
C LEU A 207 -5.69 3.38 -4.15
N LYS A 208 -5.10 4.54 -4.40
CA LYS A 208 -5.33 5.79 -3.71
C LYS A 208 -5.70 6.87 -4.70
N ASP A 209 -6.60 7.77 -4.35
CA ASP A 209 -6.86 8.97 -5.14
C ASP A 209 -6.58 10.22 -4.31
N VAL A 210 -6.07 11.25 -4.95
CA VAL A 210 -5.53 12.42 -4.25
C VAL A 210 -5.99 13.73 -4.85
N ARG A 211 -6.10 14.76 -4.01
CA ARG A 211 -6.28 16.16 -4.48
C ARG A 211 -4.96 16.70 -4.99
N GLY A 212 -4.87 16.92 -6.29
CA GLY A 212 -3.66 17.37 -6.97
C GLY A 212 -3.07 18.64 -6.38
N ALA A 213 -3.89 19.61 -6.01
CA ALA A 213 -3.42 20.86 -5.41
C ALA A 213 -2.69 20.67 -4.06
N LEU A 214 -3.08 19.66 -3.26
CA LEU A 214 -2.37 19.31 -2.02
C LEU A 214 -1.12 18.48 -2.33
N ALA A 215 -1.21 17.53 -3.26
CA ALA A 215 -0.06 16.76 -3.73
C ALA A 215 1.07 17.68 -4.26
N ASP A 216 0.73 18.72 -5.04
CA ASP A 216 1.68 19.70 -5.53
C ASP A 216 2.36 20.48 -4.41
N GLN A 217 1.63 20.82 -3.33
CA GLN A 217 2.22 21.51 -2.18
C GLN A 217 3.18 20.61 -1.41
N VAL A 218 2.84 19.33 -1.23
CA VAL A 218 3.73 18.32 -0.59
C VAL A 218 4.99 18.17 -1.42
N ARG A 219 4.87 17.89 -2.71
CA ARG A 219 6.00 17.73 -3.63
C ARG A 219 6.91 18.94 -3.68
N ALA A 220 6.33 20.14 -3.57
CA ALA A 220 7.09 21.39 -3.54
C ALA A 220 7.70 21.72 -2.16
N GLY A 221 7.53 20.87 -1.13
CA GLY A 221 7.98 21.13 0.24
C GLY A 221 7.31 22.32 0.92
N LYS A 222 6.11 22.73 0.44
CA LYS A 222 5.33 23.84 1.00
C LYS A 222 4.34 23.41 2.07
N LEU A 223 4.08 22.13 2.16
CA LEU A 223 3.19 21.51 3.13
C LEU A 223 3.79 20.15 3.50
N ASP A 224 3.94 19.88 4.79
CA ASP A 224 4.36 18.55 5.24
C ASP A 224 3.28 17.49 4.96
N TYR A 225 3.72 16.24 4.75
CA TYR A 225 2.83 15.17 4.32
C TYR A 225 1.71 14.89 5.33
N SER A 226 2.02 14.79 6.62
CA SER A 226 1.02 14.49 7.65
C SER A 226 -0.03 15.61 7.74
N SER A 227 0.37 16.88 7.63
CA SER A 227 -0.57 18.01 7.54
C SER A 227 -1.44 17.97 6.30
N ALA A 228 -0.89 17.52 5.16
CA ALA A 228 -1.67 17.37 3.94
C ALA A 228 -2.74 16.28 4.08
N VAL A 229 -2.40 15.14 4.68
CA VAL A 229 -3.36 14.07 4.99
C VAL A 229 -4.48 14.58 5.90
N CYS A 230 -4.15 15.28 6.99
CA CYS A 230 -5.14 15.90 7.88
C CYS A 230 -6.04 16.93 7.18
N ARG A 231 -5.60 17.50 6.05
CA ARG A 231 -6.39 18.43 5.21
C ARG A 231 -7.16 17.73 4.11
N GLY A 232 -7.18 16.40 4.10
CA GLY A 232 -7.89 15.59 3.12
C GLY A 232 -7.15 15.48 1.79
N LEU A 233 -5.84 15.23 1.83
CA LEU A 233 -5.03 14.91 0.64
C LEU A 233 -5.61 13.73 -0.11
N TYR A 234 -5.98 12.66 0.59
CA TYR A 234 -6.62 11.49 0.03
C TYR A 234 -8.14 11.64 0.00
N VAL A 235 -8.74 11.13 -1.04
CA VAL A 235 -10.19 11.16 -1.30
C VAL A 235 -10.64 9.80 -1.84
N PRO A 236 -11.93 9.50 -1.83
CA PRO A 236 -12.45 8.31 -2.49
C PRO A 236 -12.06 8.24 -3.96
N LEU A 237 -11.88 7.02 -4.46
CA LEU A 237 -11.53 6.79 -5.84
C LEU A 237 -12.53 7.45 -6.79
N GLY A 238 -12.01 8.18 -7.77
CA GLY A 238 -12.79 8.95 -8.74
C GLY A 238 -13.14 10.38 -8.30
N GLU A 239 -12.75 10.79 -7.09
CA GLU A 239 -12.96 12.16 -6.58
C GLU A 239 -11.67 13.01 -6.58
N GLY A 240 -10.53 12.42 -7.02
CA GLY A 240 -9.22 13.07 -7.11
C GLY A 240 -8.71 13.20 -8.53
N GLU A 241 -7.39 13.25 -8.67
CA GLU A 241 -6.69 13.51 -9.94
C GLU A 241 -6.19 12.23 -10.64
N VAL A 242 -6.27 11.07 -9.98
CA VAL A 242 -5.78 9.81 -10.58
C VAL A 242 -6.82 9.24 -11.53
N ASP A 243 -6.41 8.95 -12.76
CA ASP A 243 -7.27 8.21 -13.71
C ASP A 243 -7.27 6.70 -13.35
N ILE A 244 -8.07 6.37 -12.30
CA ILE A 244 -8.22 5.01 -11.78
C ILE A 244 -8.73 4.06 -12.87
N ALA A 245 -9.65 4.53 -13.71
CA ALA A 245 -10.21 3.72 -14.80
C ALA A 245 -9.13 3.34 -15.82
N ALA A 246 -8.34 4.32 -16.28
CA ALA A 246 -7.24 4.05 -17.20
C ALA A 246 -6.19 3.12 -16.60
N LEU A 247 -5.89 3.26 -15.28
CA LEU A 247 -4.97 2.37 -14.59
C LEU A 247 -5.48 0.93 -14.57
N VAL A 248 -6.69 0.71 -14.09
CA VAL A 248 -7.30 -0.64 -14.00
C VAL A 248 -7.36 -1.30 -15.37
N HIS A 249 -7.79 -0.56 -16.41
CA HIS A 249 -7.83 -1.07 -17.78
C HIS A 249 -6.42 -1.42 -18.28
N THR A 250 -5.42 -0.57 -18.04
CA THR A 250 -4.03 -0.80 -18.46
C THR A 250 -3.46 -2.06 -17.78
N ALA A 251 -3.61 -2.18 -16.47
CA ALA A 251 -3.11 -3.33 -15.71
C ALA A 251 -3.78 -4.64 -16.16
N ARG A 252 -5.11 -4.65 -16.34
CA ARG A 252 -5.86 -5.82 -16.83
C ARG A 252 -5.46 -6.22 -18.24
N ALA A 253 -5.33 -5.26 -19.15
CA ALA A 253 -4.91 -5.50 -20.52
C ALA A 253 -3.50 -6.10 -20.60
N ALA A 254 -2.61 -5.70 -19.68
CA ALA A 254 -1.28 -6.26 -19.53
C ALA A 254 -1.24 -7.63 -18.82
N GLY A 255 -2.39 -8.17 -18.40
CA GLY A 255 -2.48 -9.49 -17.78
C GLY A 255 -2.38 -9.50 -16.24
N TYR A 256 -2.42 -8.35 -15.58
CA TYR A 256 -2.45 -8.31 -14.11
C TYR A 256 -3.70 -9.04 -13.57
N ARG A 257 -3.50 -9.94 -12.59
CA ARG A 257 -4.53 -10.76 -11.95
C ARG A 257 -4.43 -10.72 -10.42
N GLY A 258 -3.55 -9.87 -9.89
CA GLY A 258 -3.35 -9.68 -8.46
C GLY A 258 -4.47 -8.89 -7.80
N TRP A 259 -4.21 -8.49 -6.56
CA TRP A 259 -5.13 -7.71 -5.75
C TRP A 259 -5.03 -6.21 -6.07
N TYR A 260 -6.18 -5.54 -6.03
CA TYR A 260 -6.30 -4.10 -5.97
C TYR A 260 -6.66 -3.75 -4.52
N VAL A 261 -5.71 -3.22 -3.78
CA VAL A 261 -5.90 -2.87 -2.37
C VAL A 261 -6.37 -1.42 -2.29
N LEU A 262 -7.53 -1.20 -1.68
CA LEU A 262 -8.02 0.13 -1.39
C LEU A 262 -7.28 0.71 -0.19
N GLU A 263 -6.66 1.85 -0.40
CA GLU A 263 -6.03 2.64 0.65
C GLU A 263 -6.42 4.11 0.52
N GLN A 264 -6.93 4.67 1.60
CA GLN A 264 -7.16 6.10 1.75
C GLN A 264 -6.53 6.49 3.09
N ASP A 265 -5.30 7.02 3.06
CA ASP A 265 -4.61 7.38 4.30
C ASP A 265 -5.47 8.39 5.06
N THR A 266 -5.95 7.95 6.21
CA THR A 266 -6.91 8.68 7.03
C THR A 266 -6.32 8.95 8.41
N ALA A 267 -6.38 10.20 8.85
CA ALA A 267 -5.98 10.61 10.19
C ALA A 267 -7.25 10.98 10.99
N LEU A 268 -7.70 10.05 11.82
CA LEU A 268 -8.89 10.26 12.64
C LEU A 268 -8.57 11.16 13.84
N ARG A 269 -9.49 12.09 14.15
CA ARG A 269 -9.42 12.90 15.37
C ARG A 269 -9.91 12.08 16.57
N PRO A 270 -9.50 12.42 17.79
CA PRO A 270 -10.01 11.77 18.98
C PRO A 270 -11.54 11.79 19.03
N GLY A 271 -12.15 10.60 19.15
CA GLY A 271 -13.60 10.43 19.20
C GLY A 271 -14.31 10.34 17.85
N GLU A 272 -13.61 10.45 16.73
CA GLU A 272 -14.17 10.11 15.42
C GLU A 272 -14.36 8.60 15.28
N SER A 273 -15.50 8.22 14.68
CA SER A 273 -15.85 6.81 14.44
C SER A 273 -15.38 6.33 13.07
N ALA A 274 -15.52 5.03 12.83
CA ALA A 274 -15.25 4.41 11.52
C ALA A 274 -16.16 4.93 10.38
N ARG A 275 -17.28 5.58 10.69
CA ARG A 275 -18.37 5.86 9.74
C ARG A 275 -17.90 6.59 8.48
N GLN A 276 -17.13 7.67 8.62
CA GLN A 276 -16.68 8.44 7.45
C GLN A 276 -15.73 7.60 6.58
N ALA A 277 -14.81 6.87 7.20
CA ALA A 277 -13.89 5.97 6.49
C ALA A 277 -14.65 4.87 5.74
N SER A 278 -15.67 4.29 6.35
CA SER A 278 -16.53 3.28 5.73
C SER A 278 -17.37 3.84 4.59
N ASP A 279 -17.95 5.04 4.76
CA ASP A 279 -18.67 5.74 3.69
C ASP A 279 -17.77 6.05 2.50
N ASP A 280 -16.51 6.49 2.75
CA ASP A 280 -15.50 6.79 1.74
C ASP A 280 -15.05 5.53 1.00
N THR A 281 -14.72 4.46 1.73
CA THR A 281 -14.38 3.17 1.15
C THR A 281 -15.54 2.60 0.33
N GLY A 282 -16.77 2.75 0.81
CA GLY A 282 -17.97 2.35 0.06
C GLY A 282 -18.15 3.12 -1.25
N ARG A 283 -17.76 4.42 -1.30
CA ARG A 283 -17.75 5.19 -2.55
C ARG A 283 -16.69 4.66 -3.52
N SER A 284 -15.49 4.38 -3.02
CA SER A 284 -14.38 3.80 -3.79
C SER A 284 -14.75 2.44 -4.38
N LEU A 285 -15.42 1.59 -3.60
CA LEU A 285 -15.90 0.28 -4.08
C LEU A 285 -16.95 0.41 -5.21
N ARG A 286 -17.88 1.35 -5.10
CA ARG A 286 -18.85 1.63 -6.17
C ARG A 286 -18.16 2.10 -7.44
N HIS A 287 -17.20 3.02 -7.32
CA HIS A 287 -16.42 3.49 -8.47
C HIS A 287 -15.69 2.35 -9.19
N LEU A 288 -15.07 1.42 -8.45
CA LEU A 288 -14.44 0.24 -9.05
C LEU A 288 -15.44 -0.73 -9.70
N ALA A 289 -16.61 -0.89 -9.11
CA ALA A 289 -17.68 -1.69 -9.71
C ALA A 289 -18.15 -1.09 -11.05
N ASP A 290 -18.32 0.22 -11.13
CA ASP A 290 -18.71 0.92 -12.37
C ASP A 290 -17.63 0.76 -13.45
N ILE A 291 -16.33 0.87 -13.10
CA ILE A 291 -15.21 0.63 -14.02
C ILE A 291 -15.25 -0.81 -14.55
N ALA A 292 -15.51 -1.78 -13.69
CA ALA A 292 -15.52 -3.17 -14.06
C ALA A 292 -16.71 -3.52 -14.98
N LEU A 293 -17.90 -2.94 -14.74
CA LEU A 293 -19.10 -3.10 -15.57
C LEU A 293 -18.89 -2.46 -16.95
N ALA A 294 -18.37 -1.24 -17.00
CA ALA A 294 -18.06 -0.57 -18.26
C ALA A 294 -17.08 -1.37 -19.14
N ALA A 295 -16.10 -2.04 -18.50
CA ALA A 295 -15.16 -2.91 -19.21
C ALA A 295 -15.80 -4.20 -19.74
N ALA A 296 -16.91 -4.65 -19.16
CA ALA A 296 -17.67 -5.82 -19.59
C ALA A 296 -18.71 -5.51 -20.68
N GLY A 297 -18.90 -4.22 -21.01
CA GLY A 297 -19.88 -3.77 -22.02
C GLY A 297 -21.35 -3.84 -21.54
N ILE A 298 -21.54 -3.80 -20.23
CA ILE A 298 -22.86 -3.84 -19.55
C ILE A 298 -23.22 -2.43 -19.08
#